data_e4ad66df10b1e2ffd4641d3b6aded4fa
#
_entry.id   e4ad66df10b1e2ffd4641d3b6aded4fa
#
_cell.length_a   1.000
_cell.length_b   1.000
_cell.length_c   1.000
_cell.angle_alpha   90.00
_cell.angle_beta   90.00
_cell.angle_gamma   90.00
#
_symmetry.space_group_name_H-M   'P 1'
#
loop_
_entity.id
_entity.type
_entity.pdbx_description
1 polymer ?
#
loop_
_entity_poly.entity_id
_entity_poly.type
_entity_poly.pdbx_seq_one_letter_code
_entity_poly.pdbx_strand_id
1 'polypeptide(L)'
;MIHLKIDGIPVEVEKGTTILAAAEKIGVKIPTLCHLKGLLPDGSCRICVVEVFSRGRSWIDTACTAQCSEGDEVFTMSEKVVDSRRKTLDLLLSEHRIHCFSCEANGDCKLQDLCVEYGVEKTSYDCELEEKPIDDSNRFFTYDEGERCDRRLWRRKGAERVAAVDR
;
A
#
# COMPACT_ATOMS: atom_id res chain seq x y z
N MET A 1 -0.63 -17.33 -21.99
CA MET A 1 -0.41 -15.89 -21.93
C MET A 1 -1.76 -15.23 -21.74
N ILE A 2 -1.81 -14.10 -21.06
CA ILE A 2 -3.01 -13.27 -20.82
C ILE A 2 -2.72 -11.91 -21.42
N HIS A 3 -3.69 -11.37 -22.18
CA HIS A 3 -3.62 -10.08 -22.83
C HIS A 3 -4.57 -9.12 -22.11
N LEU A 4 -4.05 -7.98 -21.67
CA LEU A 4 -4.81 -6.94 -21.00
C LEU A 4 -4.27 -5.57 -21.41
N LYS A 5 -4.95 -4.50 -20.98
CA LYS A 5 -4.47 -3.12 -21.15
C LYS A 5 -4.33 -2.45 -19.80
N ILE A 6 -3.24 -1.71 -19.62
CA ILE A 6 -3.02 -0.86 -18.44
C ILE A 6 -2.83 0.56 -18.94
N ASP A 7 -3.72 1.47 -18.56
CA ASP A 7 -3.76 2.87 -19.03
C ASP A 7 -3.69 2.98 -20.58
N GLY A 8 -4.36 2.05 -21.28
CA GLY A 8 -4.39 1.97 -22.74
C GLY A 8 -3.18 1.26 -23.36
N ILE A 9 -2.15 0.91 -22.61
CA ILE A 9 -0.95 0.20 -23.08
C ILE A 9 -1.24 -1.31 -23.08
N PRO A 10 -1.11 -2.02 -24.22
CA PRO A 10 -1.29 -3.46 -24.28
C PRO A 10 -0.15 -4.18 -23.55
N VAL A 11 -0.49 -5.17 -22.73
CA VAL A 11 0.43 -5.95 -21.91
C VAL A 11 0.13 -7.42 -22.08
N GLU A 12 1.18 -8.21 -22.22
CA GLU A 12 1.09 -9.67 -22.22
C GLU A 12 1.84 -10.24 -21.02
N VAL A 13 1.15 -11.10 -20.24
CA VAL A 13 1.69 -11.70 -19.02
C VAL A 13 1.30 -13.17 -18.89
N GLU A 14 2.01 -13.88 -18.04
CA GLU A 14 1.67 -15.25 -17.67
C GLU A 14 0.45 -15.29 -16.75
N LYS A 15 -0.28 -16.41 -16.78
CA LYS A 15 -1.39 -16.64 -15.86
C LYS A 15 -0.90 -16.61 -14.41
N GLY A 16 -1.64 -15.91 -13.54
CA GLY A 16 -1.28 -15.74 -12.12
C GLY A 16 -0.40 -14.51 -11.84
N THR A 17 -0.01 -13.75 -12.87
CA THR A 17 0.68 -12.46 -12.69
C THR A 17 -0.28 -11.45 -12.06
N THR A 18 0.17 -10.71 -11.04
CA THR A 18 -0.61 -9.64 -10.43
C THR A 18 -0.61 -8.39 -11.32
N ILE A 19 -1.65 -7.55 -11.18
CA ILE A 19 -1.74 -6.28 -11.92
C ILE A 19 -0.53 -5.38 -11.60
N LEU A 20 -0.06 -5.38 -10.35
CA LEU A 20 1.12 -4.62 -9.96
C LEU A 20 2.38 -5.07 -10.72
N ALA A 21 2.61 -6.37 -10.79
CA ALA A 21 3.75 -6.93 -11.53
C ALA A 21 3.64 -6.70 -13.04
N ALA A 22 2.43 -6.72 -13.59
CA ALA A 22 2.17 -6.40 -15.00
C ALA A 22 2.48 -4.93 -15.30
N ALA A 23 2.05 -4.01 -14.42
CA ALA A 23 2.33 -2.58 -14.53
C ALA A 23 3.83 -2.28 -14.45
N GLU A 24 4.56 -2.93 -13.53
CA GLU A 24 6.01 -2.79 -13.42
C GLU A 24 6.75 -3.19 -14.70
N LYS A 25 6.31 -4.24 -15.39
CA LYS A 25 6.91 -4.69 -16.66
C LYS A 25 6.89 -3.63 -17.75
N ILE A 26 5.86 -2.78 -17.76
CA ILE A 26 5.69 -1.71 -18.77
C ILE A 26 6.09 -0.32 -18.24
N GLY A 27 6.69 -0.26 -17.05
CA GLY A 27 7.15 0.99 -16.45
C GLY A 27 6.03 1.88 -15.86
N VAL A 28 4.80 1.38 -15.75
CA VAL A 28 3.70 2.09 -15.09
C VAL A 28 3.84 1.95 -13.57
N LYS A 29 3.99 3.08 -12.89
CA LYS A 29 4.17 3.11 -11.43
C LYS A 29 2.81 3.13 -10.73
N ILE A 30 2.51 2.10 -9.97
CA ILE A 30 1.38 2.06 -9.05
C ILE A 30 1.93 2.26 -7.63
N PRO A 31 1.43 3.24 -6.85
CA PRO A 31 1.93 3.49 -5.50
C PRO A 31 1.63 2.31 -4.58
N THR A 32 2.56 2.00 -3.69
CA THR A 32 2.43 0.92 -2.70
C THR A 32 2.95 1.38 -1.35
N LEU A 33 2.32 0.97 -0.27
CA LEU A 33 2.77 1.23 1.08
C LEU A 33 3.20 -0.06 1.80
N CYS A 34 2.36 -1.11 1.80
CA CYS A 34 2.65 -2.37 2.48
C CYS A 34 3.31 -3.44 1.59
N HIS A 35 3.42 -3.21 0.28
CA HIS A 35 4.04 -4.18 -0.64
C HIS A 35 5.56 -4.14 -0.55
N LEU A 36 6.16 -5.29 -0.33
CA LEU A 36 7.61 -5.52 -0.33
C LEU A 36 7.98 -6.50 -1.43
N LYS A 37 8.96 -6.12 -2.24
CA LYS A 37 9.46 -6.99 -3.30
C LYS A 37 10.02 -8.28 -2.70
N GLY A 38 9.56 -9.41 -3.18
CA GLY A 38 9.95 -10.73 -2.70
C GLY A 38 9.17 -11.25 -1.48
N LEU A 39 8.16 -10.52 -0.98
CA LEU A 39 7.19 -11.00 0.00
C LEU A 39 5.84 -11.26 -0.66
N LEU A 40 5.06 -12.18 -0.07
CA LEU A 40 3.67 -12.37 -0.47
C LEU A 40 2.87 -11.08 -0.16
N PRO A 41 2.13 -10.56 -1.13
CA PRO A 41 1.29 -9.40 -0.91
C PRO A 41 0.09 -9.78 -0.01
N ASP A 42 -0.31 -8.87 0.89
CA ASP A 42 -1.48 -9.06 1.75
C ASP A 42 -2.60 -8.04 1.48
N GLY A 43 -2.31 -6.98 0.69
CA GLY A 43 -3.29 -5.98 0.30
C GLY A 43 -3.82 -5.11 1.45
N SER A 44 -3.17 -5.08 2.62
CA SER A 44 -3.69 -4.44 3.83
C SER A 44 -3.81 -2.92 3.74
N CYS A 45 -2.86 -2.23 3.11
CA CYS A 45 -2.85 -0.76 3.10
C CYS A 45 -3.82 -0.13 2.09
N ARG A 46 -4.29 -0.85 1.10
CA ARG A 46 -5.22 -0.38 0.05
C ARG A 46 -4.74 0.81 -0.80
N ILE A 47 -3.45 1.15 -0.75
CA ILE A 47 -2.89 2.27 -1.55
C ILE A 47 -2.72 1.90 -3.02
N CYS A 48 -2.41 0.64 -3.32
CA CYS A 48 -2.20 0.16 -4.68
C CYS A 48 -3.50 -0.10 -5.46
N VAL A 49 -4.61 0.54 -5.09
CA VAL A 49 -5.89 0.36 -5.79
C VAL A 49 -5.82 0.84 -7.23
N VAL A 50 -6.51 0.11 -8.10
CA VAL A 50 -6.71 0.39 -9.51
C VAL A 50 -8.17 0.15 -9.88
N GLU A 51 -8.66 0.80 -10.92
CA GLU A 51 -9.96 0.49 -11.49
C GLU A 51 -9.78 -0.56 -12.59
N VAL A 52 -10.46 -1.67 -12.44
CA VAL A 52 -10.47 -2.76 -13.42
C VAL A 52 -11.81 -2.72 -14.14
N PHE A 53 -11.78 -2.68 -15.47
CA PHE A 53 -12.94 -2.83 -16.32
C PHE A 53 -12.85 -4.16 -17.06
N SER A 54 -13.83 -5.00 -16.88
CA SER A 54 -13.92 -6.29 -17.54
C SER A 54 -15.37 -6.70 -17.77
N ARG A 55 -15.66 -7.22 -18.94
CA ARG A 55 -16.99 -7.74 -19.32
C ARG A 55 -18.15 -6.77 -19.04
N GLY A 56 -17.94 -5.46 -19.30
CA GLY A 56 -18.95 -4.41 -19.12
C GLY A 56 -19.18 -3.98 -17.67
N ARG A 57 -18.31 -4.34 -16.74
CA ARG A 57 -18.34 -3.92 -15.33
C ARG A 57 -17.03 -3.27 -14.94
N SER A 58 -17.10 -2.28 -14.06
CA SER A 58 -15.91 -1.71 -13.43
C SER A 58 -15.96 -1.83 -11.91
N TRP A 59 -14.81 -2.09 -11.30
CA TRP A 59 -14.66 -2.13 -9.85
C TRP A 59 -13.25 -1.67 -9.45
N ILE A 60 -13.09 -1.33 -8.19
CA ILE A 60 -11.79 -1.01 -7.60
C ILE A 60 -11.20 -2.28 -6.98
N ASP A 61 -9.94 -2.58 -7.29
CA ASP A 61 -9.22 -3.71 -6.73
C ASP A 61 -7.78 -3.33 -6.35
N THR A 62 -7.12 -4.15 -5.54
CA THR A 62 -5.74 -3.95 -5.10
C THR A 62 -4.77 -4.61 -6.07
N ALA A 63 -3.97 -3.81 -6.78
CA ALA A 63 -3.06 -4.30 -7.82
C ALA A 63 -2.03 -5.33 -7.31
N CYS A 64 -1.65 -5.27 -6.02
CA CYS A 64 -0.67 -6.21 -5.47
C CYS A 64 -1.21 -7.63 -5.28
N THR A 65 -2.53 -7.81 -5.14
CA THR A 65 -3.19 -9.12 -4.92
C THR A 65 -4.05 -9.56 -6.09
N ALA A 66 -4.63 -8.60 -6.83
CA ALA A 66 -5.47 -8.89 -7.99
C ALA A 66 -4.64 -9.49 -9.13
N GLN A 67 -5.09 -10.63 -9.66
CA GLN A 67 -4.48 -11.28 -10.81
C GLN A 67 -5.05 -10.74 -12.12
N CYS A 68 -4.19 -10.65 -13.12
CA CYS A 68 -4.58 -10.27 -14.48
C CYS A 68 -5.53 -11.31 -15.09
N SER A 69 -6.57 -10.85 -15.81
CA SER A 69 -7.47 -11.69 -16.57
C SER A 69 -7.52 -11.26 -18.05
N GLU A 70 -7.93 -12.17 -18.91
CA GLU A 70 -7.98 -11.93 -20.35
C GLU A 70 -8.99 -10.83 -20.69
N GLY A 71 -8.53 -9.82 -21.43
CA GLY A 71 -9.34 -8.71 -21.89
C GLY A 71 -9.61 -7.64 -20.85
N ASP A 72 -8.95 -7.66 -19.70
CA ASP A 72 -9.08 -6.61 -18.68
C ASP A 72 -8.52 -5.27 -19.19
N GLU A 73 -9.20 -4.19 -18.86
CA GLU A 73 -8.68 -2.81 -18.98
C GLU A 73 -8.50 -2.24 -17.58
N VAL A 74 -7.27 -1.87 -17.26
CA VAL A 74 -6.87 -1.37 -15.94
C VAL A 74 -6.54 0.10 -16.04
N PHE A 75 -7.13 0.91 -15.16
CA PHE A 75 -6.86 2.35 -15.04
C PHE A 75 -6.21 2.63 -13.69
N THR A 76 -5.00 3.20 -13.73
CA THR A 76 -4.20 3.44 -12.52
C THR A 76 -4.45 4.81 -11.91
N MET A 77 -5.03 5.76 -12.67
CA MET A 77 -5.24 7.17 -12.27
C MET A 77 -6.64 7.69 -12.59
N SER A 78 -7.66 6.82 -12.63
CA SER A 78 -9.05 7.30 -12.78
C SER A 78 -9.47 8.13 -11.56
N GLU A 79 -10.49 8.96 -11.71
CA GLU A 79 -11.04 9.78 -10.62
C GLU A 79 -11.41 8.92 -9.39
N LYS A 80 -12.03 7.76 -9.62
CA LYS A 80 -12.38 6.81 -8.56
C LYS A 80 -11.14 6.28 -7.82
N VAL A 81 -10.05 6.01 -8.54
CA VAL A 81 -8.78 5.53 -7.97
C VAL A 81 -8.15 6.62 -7.10
N VAL A 82 -8.07 7.84 -7.61
CA VAL A 82 -7.50 8.99 -6.89
C VAL A 82 -8.32 9.28 -5.62
N ASP A 83 -9.64 9.31 -5.71
CA ASP A 83 -10.54 9.52 -4.57
C ASP A 83 -10.40 8.39 -3.52
N SER A 84 -10.34 7.14 -3.97
CA SER A 84 -10.13 5.99 -3.08
C SER A 84 -8.78 6.08 -2.34
N ARG A 85 -7.70 6.47 -3.02
CA ARG A 85 -6.38 6.65 -2.39
C ARG A 85 -6.38 7.79 -1.39
N ARG A 86 -7.01 8.92 -1.71
CA ARG A 86 -7.15 10.05 -0.77
C ARG A 86 -7.89 9.64 0.50
N LYS A 87 -9.01 8.95 0.37
CA LYS A 87 -9.78 8.44 1.52
C LYS A 87 -8.98 7.43 2.35
N THR A 88 -8.20 6.59 1.68
CA THR A 88 -7.33 5.62 2.37
C THR A 88 -6.20 6.32 3.13
N LEU A 89 -5.57 7.34 2.54
CA LEU A 89 -4.54 8.14 3.21
C LEU A 89 -5.12 8.91 4.39
N ASP A 90 -6.29 9.51 4.23
CA ASP A 90 -7.01 10.20 5.29
C ASP A 90 -7.28 9.26 6.48
N LEU A 91 -7.75 8.03 6.20
CA LEU A 91 -7.96 7.00 7.23
C LEU A 91 -6.64 6.55 7.88
N LEU A 92 -5.57 6.40 7.12
CA LEU A 92 -4.26 6.06 7.68
C LEU A 92 -3.71 7.17 8.58
N LEU A 93 -3.93 8.43 8.21
CA LEU A 93 -3.54 9.57 9.04
C LEU A 93 -4.36 9.67 10.33
N SER A 94 -5.60 9.19 10.36
CA SER A 94 -6.44 9.22 11.56
C SER A 94 -5.89 8.36 12.70
N GLU A 95 -5.13 7.31 12.38
CA GLU A 95 -4.47 6.44 13.35
C GLU A 95 -2.98 6.78 13.53
N HIS A 96 -2.47 7.77 12.82
CA HIS A 96 -1.05 8.13 12.82
C HIS A 96 -0.77 9.37 13.66
N ARG A 97 0.21 9.29 14.56
CA ARG A 97 0.68 10.47 15.29
C ARG A 97 1.46 11.39 14.35
N ILE A 98 0.88 12.54 14.01
CA ILE A 98 1.49 13.51 13.09
C ILE A 98 2.51 14.37 13.85
N HIS A 99 3.74 13.87 13.98
CA HIS A 99 4.89 14.60 14.57
C HIS A 99 6.10 14.55 13.63
N CYS A 100 5.87 14.78 12.36
CA CYS A 100 6.87 14.59 11.29
C CYS A 100 8.20 15.28 11.57
N PHE A 101 8.22 16.46 12.17
CA PHE A 101 9.45 17.21 12.46
C PHE A 101 10.38 16.52 13.47
N SER A 102 9.84 15.69 14.37
CA SER A 102 10.62 14.93 15.34
C SER A 102 10.68 13.44 15.01
N CYS A 103 10.09 13.02 13.92
CA CYS A 103 10.04 11.63 13.49
C CYS A 103 11.38 11.22 12.86
N GLU A 104 11.91 10.05 13.23
CA GLU A 104 13.12 9.47 12.65
C GLU A 104 13.01 9.20 11.15
N ALA A 105 11.79 9.01 10.64
CA ALA A 105 11.51 8.77 9.22
C ALA A 105 11.32 10.05 8.41
N ASN A 106 11.44 11.24 9.02
CA ASN A 106 11.24 12.49 8.31
C ASN A 106 12.21 12.63 7.12
N GLY A 107 11.64 12.93 5.94
CA GLY A 107 12.40 13.03 4.68
C GLY A 107 12.69 11.68 3.99
N ASP A 108 12.34 10.53 4.63
CA ASP A 108 12.41 9.18 4.03
C ASP A 108 11.16 8.38 4.44
N CYS A 109 9.98 8.98 4.27
CA CYS A 109 8.70 8.43 4.68
C CYS A 109 7.73 8.33 3.50
N LYS A 110 7.45 7.12 3.05
CA LYS A 110 6.50 6.88 1.94
C LYS A 110 5.10 7.40 2.23
N LEU A 111 4.65 7.37 3.49
CA LEU A 111 3.34 7.91 3.85
C LEU A 111 3.32 9.43 3.64
N GLN A 112 4.37 10.12 4.06
CA GLN A 112 4.53 11.57 3.86
C GLN A 112 4.54 11.91 2.37
N ASP A 113 5.33 11.19 1.56
CA ASP A 113 5.41 11.40 0.12
C ASP A 113 4.05 11.21 -0.57
N LEU A 114 3.32 10.16 -0.21
CA LEU A 114 1.98 9.89 -0.74
C LEU A 114 0.97 10.97 -0.30
N CYS A 115 1.02 11.42 0.94
CA CYS A 115 0.15 12.50 1.41
C CYS A 115 0.38 13.79 0.62
N VAL A 116 1.64 14.13 0.32
CA VAL A 116 1.99 15.27 -0.55
C VAL A 116 1.49 15.04 -1.98
N GLU A 117 1.76 13.86 -2.56
CA GLU A 117 1.36 13.51 -3.93
C GLU A 117 -0.16 13.62 -4.14
N TYR A 118 -0.94 13.17 -3.16
CA TYR A 118 -2.42 13.15 -3.24
C TYR A 118 -3.10 14.35 -2.58
N GLY A 119 -2.33 15.30 -2.02
CA GLY A 119 -2.86 16.52 -1.41
C GLY A 119 -3.66 16.27 -0.12
N VAL A 120 -3.21 15.34 0.72
CA VAL A 120 -3.81 15.01 2.01
C VAL A 120 -2.92 15.57 3.12
N GLU A 121 -3.26 16.75 3.65
CA GLU A 121 -2.44 17.45 4.65
C GLU A 121 -2.76 17.04 6.08
N LYS A 122 -4.01 16.70 6.35
CA LYS A 122 -4.51 16.32 7.68
C LYS A 122 -5.66 15.34 7.55
N THR A 123 -5.93 14.60 8.62
CA THR A 123 -7.12 13.75 8.68
C THR A 123 -8.39 14.57 8.85
N SER A 124 -9.45 14.14 8.18
CA SER A 124 -10.81 14.66 8.37
C SER A 124 -11.55 13.98 9.54
N TYR A 125 -10.97 12.91 10.09
CA TYR A 125 -11.53 12.17 11.21
C TYR A 125 -11.10 12.78 12.54
N ASP A 126 -12.05 12.96 13.44
CA ASP A 126 -11.79 13.38 14.81
C ASP A 126 -11.54 12.11 15.65
N CYS A 127 -10.28 11.75 15.77
CA CYS A 127 -9.83 10.56 16.49
C CYS A 127 -8.97 10.96 17.67
N GLU A 128 -9.40 10.64 18.88
CA GLU A 128 -8.51 10.63 20.04
C GLU A 128 -7.57 9.44 19.93
N LEU A 129 -6.29 9.72 19.72
CA LEU A 129 -5.26 8.68 19.71
C LEU A 129 -5.03 8.23 21.16
N GLU A 130 -5.45 7.02 21.49
CA GLU A 130 -5.16 6.43 22.80
C GLU A 130 -3.64 6.32 22.98
N GLU A 131 -3.15 6.80 24.12
CA GLU A 131 -1.78 6.53 24.53
C GLU A 131 -1.66 5.07 24.94
N LYS A 132 -1.05 4.27 24.10
CA LYS A 132 -0.75 2.88 24.41
C LYS A 132 0.55 2.79 25.18
N PRO A 133 0.61 1.92 26.22
CA PRO A 133 1.82 1.74 27.00
C PRO A 133 2.96 1.21 26.12
N ILE A 134 4.14 1.75 26.37
CA ILE A 134 5.36 1.26 25.75
C ILE A 134 5.69 -0.08 26.42
N ASP A 135 5.86 -1.13 25.61
CA ASP A 135 6.33 -2.43 26.10
C ASP A 135 7.86 -2.50 26.02
N ASP A 136 8.50 -2.39 27.17
CA ASP A 136 9.94 -2.50 27.38
C ASP A 136 10.35 -3.83 28.05
N SER A 137 9.45 -4.79 28.07
CA SER A 137 9.68 -6.13 28.67
C SER A 137 10.84 -6.89 28.03
N ASN A 138 11.20 -6.56 26.79
CA ASN A 138 12.29 -7.18 26.07
C ASN A 138 13.59 -6.38 26.22
N ARG A 139 14.67 -7.07 26.68
CA ARG A 139 15.98 -6.47 26.90
C ARG A 139 16.62 -5.82 25.66
N PHE A 140 16.25 -6.27 24.45
CA PHE A 140 16.93 -5.88 23.21
C PHE A 140 16.13 -4.93 22.35
N PHE A 141 14.83 -4.76 22.60
CA PHE A 141 13.98 -3.83 21.86
C PHE A 141 12.78 -3.38 22.68
N THR A 142 12.38 -2.16 22.47
CA THR A 142 11.19 -1.56 23.04
C THR A 142 10.09 -1.58 21.99
N TYR A 143 8.89 -1.98 22.36
CA TYR A 143 7.73 -1.98 21.49
C TYR A 143 6.78 -0.85 21.88
N ASP A 144 6.66 0.13 21.01
CA ASP A 144 5.72 1.25 21.16
C ASP A 144 4.58 1.11 20.14
N GLU A 145 3.40 0.67 20.60
CA GLU A 145 2.23 0.54 19.74
C GLU A 145 1.65 1.88 19.26
N GLY A 146 2.01 3.00 19.91
CA GLY A 146 1.54 4.33 19.55
C GLY A 146 2.14 4.88 18.26
N GLU A 147 3.30 4.39 17.86
CA GLU A 147 3.96 4.81 16.62
C GLU A 147 3.74 3.82 15.49
N ARG A 148 2.56 3.75 14.92
CA ARG A 148 2.27 2.95 13.72
C ARG A 148 2.83 3.67 12.49
N CYS A 149 4.14 3.54 12.29
CA CYS A 149 4.82 3.99 11.09
C CYS A 149 4.88 2.85 10.07
N ASP A 150 4.89 3.18 8.78
CA ASP A 150 5.10 2.26 7.66
C ASP A 150 6.34 1.36 7.85
N ARG A 151 7.43 1.89 8.40
CA ARG A 151 8.64 1.12 8.73
C ARG A 151 8.40 -0.03 9.71
N ARG A 152 7.37 0.01 10.57
CA ARG A 152 7.05 -1.08 11.50
C ARG A 152 6.29 -2.22 10.85
N LEU A 153 5.42 -1.93 9.91
CA LEU A 153 4.83 -2.97 9.05
C LEU A 153 5.94 -3.75 8.33
N TRP A 154 7.00 -3.06 7.92
CA TRP A 154 8.16 -3.66 7.28
C TRP A 154 8.99 -4.50 8.24
N ARG A 155 9.27 -4.01 9.46
CA ARG A 155 10.02 -4.75 10.48
C ARG A 155 9.26 -5.98 10.94
N ARG A 156 7.95 -5.88 11.16
CA ARG A 156 7.09 -7.01 11.55
C ARG A 156 7.10 -8.10 10.49
N LYS A 157 6.91 -7.75 9.22
CA LYS A 157 6.97 -8.73 8.11
C LYS A 157 8.36 -9.33 7.93
N GLY A 158 9.43 -8.59 8.20
CA GLY A 158 10.80 -9.09 8.20
C GLY A 158 11.06 -10.10 9.34
N ALA A 159 10.57 -9.81 10.55
CA ALA A 159 10.71 -10.70 11.71
C ALA A 159 9.91 -12.01 11.56
N GLU A 160 8.70 -11.96 11.02
CA GLU A 160 7.89 -13.15 10.72
C GLU A 160 8.55 -14.08 9.70
N ARG A 161 9.35 -13.53 8.78
CA ARG A 161 10.11 -14.33 7.81
C ARG A 161 11.31 -15.03 8.38
N VAL A 162 12.04 -14.39 9.27
CA VAL A 162 13.18 -15.02 9.95
C VAL A 162 12.69 -16.22 10.78
N ALA A 163 11.54 -16.09 11.45
CA ALA A 163 10.91 -17.18 12.20
C ALA A 163 10.37 -18.33 11.32
N ALA A 164 10.11 -18.09 10.03
CA ALA A 164 9.60 -19.11 9.10
C ALA A 164 10.72 -19.90 8.38
N VAL A 165 11.95 -19.40 8.39
CA VAL A 165 13.12 -20.07 7.78
C VAL A 165 13.77 -21.06 8.73
N ASP A 166 13.54 -20.91 10.05
CA ASP A 166 14.10 -21.79 11.11
C ASP A 166 13.16 -22.94 11.54
N ARG A 167 12.17 -23.33 10.66
CA ARG A 167 11.30 -24.51 10.93
C ARG A 167 11.39 -25.54 9.81
#